data_43b509b05c58dd64e58c2e96aad1311c
#
_entry.id   43b509b05c58dd64e58c2e96aad1311c
#
_cell.length_a   1.000
_cell.length_b   1.000
_cell.length_c   1.000
_cell.angle_alpha   90.00
_cell.angle_beta   90.00
_cell.angle_gamma   90.00
#
_symmetry.space_group_name_H-M   'P 1'
#
loop_
_entity.id
_entity.type
_entity.pdbx_description
1 polymer ?
#
loop_
_entity_poly.entity_id
_entity_poly.type
_entity_poly.pdbx_seq_one_letter_code
_entity_poly.pdbx_strand_id
1 'polypeptide(L)'
;MAVLRSDIIIPEIFTPYLIEESTRRDAFLQSGVVQPLAQLDASEDGGDFVNVPFFSANLAGDFEVLSDSSSLTPGKITADKQVGVVLHRGRAFESRDLAALASGADPMAAIGQKMANYVNHQRQKDLLACLSGVFGPVNNTSSAAAFFELTIDGESGDTPTSLSPRQVSQARALLGDQGEKLNTIVMHSKTYYELVERRAVDYVKATDVAGGDATASGGSIANAYGEVTVPTYLGMRVIVSDDVNTVGSGASTEYAVYMFSQGSVGSGEQAGIQTETDRDILQKSDAMSIDLHYVYHPVGAKWAVTDANPNRTQLATASNWSKVYETKNIGIVRATVVSSMD
;
A
#
# COMPACT_ATOMS: atom_id res chain seq x y z
N MET A 1 4.30 22.50 16.30
CA MET A 1 4.00 23.12 17.60
C MET A 1 4.62 22.26 18.68
N ALA A 2 5.32 22.87 19.62
CA ALA A 2 5.89 22.15 20.76
C ALA A 2 4.77 21.69 21.72
N VAL A 3 5.00 20.59 22.44
CA VAL A 3 4.12 20.12 23.51
C VAL A 3 4.19 21.15 24.66
N LEU A 4 3.07 21.78 24.95
CA LEU A 4 2.95 22.79 26.02
C LEU A 4 2.44 22.13 27.30
N ARG A 5 2.55 22.88 28.42
CA ARG A 5 2.01 22.44 29.71
C ARG A 5 0.47 22.19 29.65
N SER A 6 -0.24 22.93 28.79
CA SER A 6 -1.68 22.74 28.57
C SER A 6 -2.06 21.44 27.89
N ASP A 7 -1.10 20.78 27.21
CA ASP A 7 -1.32 19.57 26.43
C ASP A 7 -1.07 18.31 27.27
N ILE A 8 -0.71 18.46 28.53
CA ILE A 8 -0.32 17.37 29.44
C ILE A 8 -1.22 17.39 30.69
N ILE A 9 -1.70 16.22 31.06
CA ILE A 9 -2.43 16.02 32.30
C ILE A 9 -1.43 16.10 33.47
N ILE A 10 -1.63 17.03 34.39
CA ILE A 10 -0.82 17.16 35.62
C ILE A 10 -1.50 16.31 36.69
N PRO A 11 -0.93 15.15 37.11
CA PRO A 11 -1.53 14.32 38.13
C PRO A 11 -1.42 15.01 39.52
N GLU A 12 -2.48 14.94 40.29
CA GLU A 12 -2.47 15.42 41.70
C GLU A 12 -1.64 14.47 42.57
N ILE A 13 -1.59 13.20 42.22
CA ILE A 13 -0.76 12.15 42.83
C ILE A 13 0.22 11.64 41.77
N PHE A 14 1.49 11.47 42.14
CA PHE A 14 2.51 10.95 41.24
C PHE A 14 2.18 9.50 40.83
N THR A 15 1.53 9.36 39.70
CA THR A 15 1.31 8.07 39.02
C THR A 15 2.10 8.06 37.72
N PRO A 16 2.80 6.98 37.38
CA PRO A 16 3.53 6.90 36.12
C PRO A 16 2.55 7.02 34.94
N TYR A 17 2.92 7.77 33.93
CA TYR A 17 2.16 7.86 32.69
C TYR A 17 2.15 6.51 31.98
N LEU A 18 0.96 6.03 31.65
CA LEU A 18 0.80 4.89 30.74
C LEU A 18 0.88 5.40 29.29
N ILE A 19 1.69 4.73 28.49
CA ILE A 19 1.79 5.02 27.06
C ILE A 19 0.70 4.21 26.35
N GLU A 20 -0.24 4.91 25.70
CA GLU A 20 -1.19 4.27 24.81
C GLU A 20 -0.44 3.73 23.58
N GLU A 21 -0.44 2.43 23.43
CA GLU A 21 0.19 1.79 22.28
C GLU A 21 -0.70 1.89 21.05
N SER A 22 -0.09 2.16 19.90
CA SER A 22 -0.81 2.19 18.64
C SER A 22 -1.27 0.78 18.25
N THR A 23 -2.58 0.60 18.13
CA THR A 23 -3.18 -0.65 17.66
C THR A 23 -3.26 -0.76 16.14
N ARG A 24 -2.84 0.29 15.43
CA ARG A 24 -2.84 0.30 13.96
C ARG A 24 -1.82 -0.67 13.40
N ARG A 25 -2.23 -1.41 12.39
CA ARG A 25 -1.39 -2.39 11.71
C ARG A 25 -0.98 -1.87 10.36
N ASP A 26 0.33 -1.84 10.09
CA ASP A 26 0.89 -1.49 8.78
C ASP A 26 0.92 -2.72 7.87
N ALA A 27 -0.29 -3.19 7.54
CA ALA A 27 -0.48 -4.49 6.91
C ALA A 27 0.07 -4.56 5.48
N PHE A 28 0.08 -3.44 4.76
CA PHE A 28 0.56 -3.40 3.37
C PHE A 28 2.07 -3.62 3.25
N LEU A 29 2.86 -2.96 4.10
CA LEU A 29 4.32 -3.08 4.05
C LEU A 29 4.79 -4.49 4.42
N GLN A 30 4.02 -5.18 5.27
CA GLN A 30 4.32 -6.56 5.71
C GLN A 30 3.77 -7.63 4.78
N SER A 31 2.98 -7.26 3.78
CA SER A 31 2.22 -8.19 2.95
C SER A 31 3.05 -8.92 1.88
N GLY A 32 4.22 -8.39 1.50
CA GLY A 32 4.98 -8.83 0.33
C GLY A 32 4.45 -8.31 -1.00
N VAL A 33 3.41 -7.47 -0.99
CA VAL A 33 2.91 -6.72 -2.16
C VAL A 33 3.92 -5.66 -2.58
N VAL A 34 4.51 -4.98 -1.59
CA VAL A 34 5.58 -4.01 -1.78
C VAL A 34 6.91 -4.76 -1.74
N GLN A 35 7.69 -4.65 -2.80
CA GLN A 35 9.02 -5.25 -2.88
C GLN A 35 10.07 -4.19 -3.24
N PRO A 36 11.27 -4.27 -2.64
CA PRO A 36 12.37 -3.41 -3.04
C PRO A 36 12.80 -3.78 -4.46
N LEU A 37 12.84 -2.78 -5.33
CA LEU A 37 13.34 -2.90 -6.70
C LEU A 37 14.63 -2.09 -6.83
N ALA A 38 15.75 -2.73 -7.13
CA ALA A 38 17.04 -2.07 -7.28
C ALA A 38 17.02 -0.94 -8.33
N GLN A 39 16.13 -1.04 -9.32
CA GLN A 39 15.96 -0.01 -10.35
C GLN A 39 15.27 1.28 -9.83
N LEU A 40 14.59 1.21 -8.68
CA LEU A 40 13.95 2.35 -8.02
C LEU A 40 14.81 2.92 -6.89
N ASP A 41 15.94 2.29 -6.60
CA ASP A 41 16.89 2.79 -5.61
C ASP A 41 17.65 4.00 -6.20
N ALA A 42 17.45 5.16 -5.59
CA ALA A 42 18.05 6.42 -6.01
C ALA A 42 19.20 6.85 -5.07
N SER A 43 19.72 5.95 -4.25
CA SER A 43 20.71 6.26 -3.22
C SER A 43 22.03 6.76 -3.80
N GLU A 44 22.41 6.31 -5.00
CA GLU A 44 23.69 6.67 -5.63
C GLU A 44 23.58 7.85 -6.61
N ASP A 45 22.44 7.98 -7.31
CA ASP A 45 22.31 8.92 -8.44
C ASP A 45 21.68 10.27 -8.04
N GLY A 46 20.96 10.33 -6.92
CA GLY A 46 20.19 11.51 -6.52
C GLY A 46 19.05 11.83 -7.50
N GLY A 47 18.41 13.00 -7.31
CA GLY A 47 17.34 13.49 -8.19
C GLY A 47 15.93 13.23 -7.64
N ASP A 48 14.95 13.90 -8.27
CA ASP A 48 13.54 13.86 -7.84
C ASP A 48 12.72 12.78 -8.56
N PHE A 49 13.25 12.24 -9.67
CA PHE A 49 12.59 11.25 -10.50
C PHE A 49 13.52 10.08 -10.81
N VAL A 50 12.96 8.88 -10.70
CA VAL A 50 13.64 7.64 -11.09
C VAL A 50 13.05 7.15 -12.39
N ASN A 51 13.87 7.06 -13.44
CA ASN A 51 13.48 6.57 -14.75
C ASN A 51 13.91 5.12 -14.92
N VAL A 52 12.95 4.24 -15.15
CA VAL A 52 13.18 2.82 -15.43
C VAL A 52 12.82 2.55 -16.88
N PRO A 53 13.81 2.50 -17.80
CA PRO A 53 13.55 2.19 -19.21
C PRO A 53 13.21 0.72 -19.39
N PHE A 54 12.32 0.42 -20.33
CA PHE A 54 11.96 -0.94 -20.72
C PHE A 54 11.66 -1.05 -22.23
N PHE A 55 11.78 -2.25 -22.76
CA PHE A 55 11.31 -2.54 -24.10
C PHE A 55 9.88 -3.06 -24.06
N SER A 56 9.10 -2.77 -25.11
CA SER A 56 7.75 -3.31 -25.27
C SER A 56 7.78 -4.85 -25.20
N ALA A 57 6.81 -5.42 -24.46
CA ALA A 57 6.75 -6.86 -24.24
C ALA A 57 6.51 -7.66 -25.52
N ASN A 58 5.81 -7.06 -26.49
CA ASN A 58 5.41 -7.73 -27.72
C ASN A 58 6.14 -7.14 -28.94
N LEU A 59 6.64 -8.02 -29.79
CA LEU A 59 7.03 -7.65 -31.14
C LEU A 59 5.78 -7.56 -32.02
N ALA A 60 5.67 -6.47 -32.78
CA ALA A 60 4.55 -6.29 -33.70
C ALA A 60 4.78 -7.05 -35.01
N GLY A 61 3.71 -7.64 -35.53
CA GLY A 61 3.68 -8.32 -36.85
C GLY A 61 3.49 -9.81 -36.74
N ASP A 62 2.74 -10.36 -37.67
CA ASP A 62 2.57 -11.81 -37.85
C ASP A 62 3.70 -12.37 -38.68
N PHE A 63 3.84 -13.71 -38.70
CA PHE A 63 4.77 -14.36 -39.60
C PHE A 63 4.37 -14.11 -41.05
N GLU A 64 5.35 -13.73 -41.87
CA GLU A 64 5.16 -13.56 -43.31
C GLU A 64 5.38 -14.90 -44.03
N VAL A 65 4.62 -15.11 -45.09
CA VAL A 65 4.83 -16.30 -45.95
C VAL A 65 6.07 -16.07 -46.81
N LEU A 66 7.05 -16.96 -46.67
CA LEU A 66 8.27 -16.90 -47.46
C LEU A 66 7.97 -17.19 -48.93
N SER A 67 8.48 -16.38 -49.82
CA SER A 67 8.41 -16.61 -51.26
C SER A 67 9.70 -16.11 -51.96
N ASP A 68 10.01 -16.69 -53.06
CA ASP A 68 11.21 -16.31 -53.85
C ASP A 68 11.11 -14.93 -54.47
N SER A 69 9.91 -14.31 -54.43
CA SER A 69 9.61 -13.02 -55.05
C SER A 69 9.43 -11.86 -54.08
N SER A 70 9.34 -12.12 -52.77
CA SER A 70 9.13 -11.08 -51.78
C SER A 70 10.17 -11.13 -50.66
N SER A 71 10.70 -9.98 -50.27
CA SER A 71 11.57 -9.85 -49.11
C SER A 71 10.74 -9.74 -47.84
N LEU A 72 11.27 -10.25 -46.71
CA LEU A 72 10.68 -10.06 -45.39
C LEU A 72 10.69 -8.58 -44.98
N THR A 73 9.63 -8.15 -44.31
CA THR A 73 9.50 -6.79 -43.77
C THR A 73 10.14 -6.72 -42.39
N PRO A 74 11.22 -5.93 -42.18
CA PRO A 74 11.87 -5.85 -40.89
C PRO A 74 10.94 -5.17 -39.84
N GLY A 75 10.66 -5.87 -38.76
CA GLY A 75 9.96 -5.34 -37.61
C GLY A 75 10.88 -4.51 -36.71
N LYS A 76 10.30 -3.69 -35.83
CA LYS A 76 11.03 -2.89 -34.83
C LYS A 76 10.49 -3.15 -33.44
N ILE A 77 11.36 -3.11 -32.45
CA ILE A 77 10.99 -3.04 -31.03
C ILE A 77 10.91 -1.58 -30.60
N THR A 78 9.91 -1.26 -29.80
CA THR A 78 9.76 0.07 -29.20
C THR A 78 10.17 0.04 -27.72
N ALA A 79 10.71 1.14 -27.24
CA ALA A 79 11.06 1.33 -25.84
C ALA A 79 10.22 2.46 -25.22
N ASP A 80 9.90 2.33 -23.97
CA ASP A 80 9.29 3.37 -23.15
C ASP A 80 9.94 3.36 -21.76
N LYS A 81 9.51 4.22 -20.86
CA LYS A 81 10.03 4.31 -19.50
C LYS A 81 8.93 4.43 -18.47
N GLN A 82 9.08 3.76 -17.35
CA GLN A 82 8.37 4.07 -16.12
C GLN A 82 9.09 5.24 -15.43
N VAL A 83 8.33 6.08 -14.77
CA VAL A 83 8.87 7.21 -14.01
C VAL A 83 8.29 7.15 -12.60
N GLY A 84 9.13 6.85 -11.64
CA GLY A 84 8.84 6.97 -10.21
C GLY A 84 9.21 8.37 -9.71
N VAL A 85 8.48 8.87 -8.72
CA VAL A 85 8.77 10.15 -8.07
C VAL A 85 9.29 9.91 -6.66
N VAL A 86 10.36 10.63 -6.29
CA VAL A 86 10.94 10.57 -4.96
C VAL A 86 10.10 11.42 -4.00
N LEU A 87 9.80 10.84 -2.85
CA LEU A 87 9.02 11.49 -1.79
C LEU A 87 9.97 11.89 -0.67
N HIS A 88 10.18 13.19 -0.51
CA HIS A 88 10.94 13.75 0.61
C HIS A 88 9.96 14.07 1.74
N ARG A 89 10.08 13.37 2.87
CA ARG A 89 9.16 13.49 4.01
C ARG A 89 9.95 13.72 5.28
N GLY A 90 9.48 14.69 6.07
CA GLY A 90 10.08 14.99 7.36
C GLY A 90 9.04 15.45 8.38
N ARG A 91 9.34 15.25 9.64
CA ARG A 91 8.53 15.73 10.77
C ARG A 91 9.42 16.02 11.96
N ALA A 92 9.17 17.16 12.60
CA ALA A 92 9.81 17.52 13.86
C ALA A 92 8.80 17.44 15.01
N PHE A 93 9.29 17.04 16.18
CA PHE A 93 8.59 17.04 17.46
C PHE A 93 9.42 17.80 18.47
N GLU A 94 8.78 18.53 19.35
CA GLU A 94 9.42 19.36 20.36
C GLU A 94 8.71 19.19 21.71
N SER A 95 9.49 19.09 22.78
CA SER A 95 8.99 19.03 24.16
C SER A 95 9.69 20.08 25.01
N ARG A 96 8.93 20.79 25.85
CA ARG A 96 9.48 21.78 26.79
C ARG A 96 9.79 21.15 28.14
N ASP A 97 10.89 21.59 28.76
CA ASP A 97 11.32 21.14 30.09
C ASP A 97 10.22 21.31 31.15
N LEU A 98 9.49 22.44 31.09
CA LEU A 98 8.41 22.70 32.04
C LEU A 98 7.27 21.69 31.94
N ALA A 99 7.00 21.18 30.74
CA ALA A 99 6.00 20.12 30.52
C ALA A 99 6.46 18.79 31.14
N ALA A 100 7.73 18.42 30.94
CA ALA A 100 8.32 17.24 31.58
C ALA A 100 8.31 17.32 33.12
N LEU A 101 8.69 18.47 33.68
CA LEU A 101 8.65 18.70 35.13
C LEU A 101 7.23 18.63 35.69
N ALA A 102 6.25 19.23 35.01
CA ALA A 102 4.87 19.25 35.47
C ALA A 102 4.18 17.89 35.40
N SER A 103 4.53 17.07 34.39
CA SER A 103 3.96 15.74 34.20
C SER A 103 4.64 14.69 35.08
N GLY A 104 5.90 14.90 35.47
CA GLY A 104 6.72 13.88 36.11
C GLY A 104 7.12 12.73 35.19
N ALA A 105 6.97 12.89 33.87
CA ALA A 105 7.31 11.94 32.84
C ALA A 105 8.17 12.61 31.77
N ASP A 106 8.85 11.81 30.95
CA ASP A 106 9.64 12.31 29.83
C ASP A 106 8.86 12.18 28.51
N PRO A 107 8.28 13.30 27.99
CA PRO A 107 7.51 13.27 26.75
C PRO A 107 8.39 12.94 25.53
N MET A 108 9.69 13.31 25.55
CA MET A 108 10.60 13.05 24.42
C MET A 108 10.90 11.56 24.31
N ALA A 109 11.10 10.84 25.42
CA ALA A 109 11.24 9.39 25.42
C ALA A 109 9.97 8.69 24.88
N ALA A 110 8.78 9.18 25.24
CA ALA A 110 7.52 8.64 24.73
C ALA A 110 7.37 8.88 23.21
N ILE A 111 7.79 10.04 22.70
CA ILE A 111 7.83 10.33 21.25
C ILE A 111 8.77 9.34 20.55
N GLY A 112 9.98 9.15 21.07
CA GLY A 112 10.95 8.22 20.51
C GLY A 112 10.43 6.77 20.41
N GLN A 113 9.71 6.28 21.42
CA GLN A 113 9.12 4.94 21.39
C GLN A 113 8.03 4.78 20.31
N LYS A 114 7.27 5.84 20.03
CA LYS A 114 6.19 5.81 19.03
C LYS A 114 6.66 6.14 17.61
N MET A 115 7.89 6.57 17.44
CA MET A 115 8.41 7.11 16.18
C MET A 115 8.37 6.09 15.04
N ALA A 116 8.79 4.85 15.29
CA ALA A 116 8.82 3.80 14.25
C ALA A 116 7.40 3.51 13.71
N ASN A 117 6.42 3.36 14.61
CA ASN A 117 5.03 3.15 14.21
C ASN A 117 4.46 4.35 13.44
N TYR A 118 4.83 5.56 13.86
CA TYR A 118 4.44 6.78 13.15
C TYR A 118 4.96 6.80 11.72
N VAL A 119 6.25 6.51 11.51
CA VAL A 119 6.87 6.47 10.18
C VAL A 119 6.20 5.44 9.28
N ASN A 120 6.04 4.21 9.76
CA ASN A 120 5.41 3.15 8.99
C ASN A 120 3.99 3.54 8.57
N HIS A 121 3.20 4.08 9.49
CA HIS A 121 1.85 4.54 9.19
C HIS A 121 1.81 5.68 8.14
N GLN A 122 2.76 6.63 8.19
CA GLN A 122 2.85 7.68 7.18
C GLN A 122 3.25 7.12 5.82
N ARG A 123 4.18 6.15 5.77
CA ARG A 123 4.57 5.44 4.54
C ARG A 123 3.38 4.68 3.93
N GLN A 124 2.57 4.01 4.75
CA GLN A 124 1.36 3.32 4.29
C GLN A 124 0.35 4.30 3.68
N LYS A 125 0.15 5.47 4.29
CA LYS A 125 -0.73 6.52 3.73
C LYS A 125 -0.25 7.05 2.38
N ASP A 126 1.05 7.22 2.19
CA ASP A 126 1.60 7.66 0.91
C ASP A 126 1.43 6.56 -0.16
N LEU A 127 1.62 5.28 0.20
CA LEU A 127 1.32 4.15 -0.68
C LEU A 127 -0.16 4.13 -1.12
N LEU A 128 -1.08 4.30 -0.16
CA LEU A 128 -2.52 4.35 -0.47
C LEU A 128 -2.89 5.55 -1.33
N ALA A 129 -2.21 6.69 -1.16
CA ALA A 129 -2.38 7.85 -2.03
C ALA A 129 -1.91 7.56 -3.46
N CYS A 130 -0.77 6.88 -3.64
CA CYS A 130 -0.33 6.41 -4.97
C CYS A 130 -1.35 5.47 -5.62
N LEU A 131 -1.88 4.50 -4.86
CA LEU A 131 -2.91 3.59 -5.36
C LEU A 131 -4.20 4.33 -5.73
N SER A 132 -4.62 5.30 -4.90
CA SER A 132 -5.78 6.15 -5.22
C SER A 132 -5.55 6.94 -6.52
N GLY A 133 -4.36 7.49 -6.72
CA GLY A 133 -4.03 8.22 -7.94
C GLY A 133 -4.08 7.33 -9.18
N VAL A 134 -3.51 6.14 -9.09
CA VAL A 134 -3.48 5.20 -10.22
C VAL A 134 -4.87 4.74 -10.64
N PHE A 135 -5.79 4.51 -9.71
CA PHE A 135 -7.16 4.05 -10.00
C PHE A 135 -8.19 5.17 -10.10
N GLY A 136 -7.86 6.38 -9.67
CA GLY A 136 -8.84 7.45 -9.47
C GLY A 136 -9.68 7.27 -8.19
N PRO A 137 -10.66 8.17 -7.96
CA PRO A 137 -11.57 8.08 -6.81
C PRO A 137 -12.26 6.73 -6.72
N VAL A 138 -12.61 6.28 -5.50
CA VAL A 138 -13.23 4.97 -5.26
C VAL A 138 -14.58 4.84 -5.99
N ASN A 139 -15.34 5.93 -6.05
CA ASN A 139 -16.65 6.00 -6.71
C ASN A 139 -16.59 6.41 -8.20
N ASN A 140 -15.42 6.35 -8.83
CA ASN A 140 -15.29 6.72 -10.23
C ASN A 140 -15.68 5.54 -11.13
N THR A 141 -16.89 5.56 -11.64
CA THR A 141 -17.40 4.60 -12.62
C THR A 141 -16.99 4.93 -14.07
N SER A 142 -16.41 6.10 -14.30
CA SER A 142 -15.96 6.51 -15.62
C SER A 142 -14.54 6.03 -15.89
N SER A 143 -14.40 5.03 -16.73
CA SER A 143 -13.12 4.47 -17.17
C SER A 143 -12.15 5.48 -17.82
N ALA A 144 -12.62 6.65 -18.19
CA ALA A 144 -11.81 7.69 -18.85
C ALA A 144 -10.75 8.36 -17.96
N ALA A 145 -10.87 8.27 -16.62
CA ALA A 145 -9.91 8.83 -15.67
C ALA A 145 -9.12 7.76 -14.91
N ALA A 146 -9.51 6.48 -14.99
CA ALA A 146 -8.82 5.40 -14.32
C ALA A 146 -7.61 4.94 -15.13
N PHE A 147 -6.47 5.03 -14.53
CA PHE A 147 -5.19 4.62 -15.11
C PHE A 147 -5.15 3.13 -15.50
N PHE A 148 -5.61 2.26 -14.61
CA PHE A 148 -5.90 0.87 -14.89
C PHE A 148 -7.39 0.73 -15.12
N GLU A 149 -7.82 0.38 -16.31
CA GLU A 149 -9.21 0.07 -16.66
C GLU A 149 -9.71 -1.22 -15.97
N LEU A 150 -9.31 -1.41 -14.71
CA LEU A 150 -9.52 -2.62 -13.94
C LEU A 150 -10.37 -2.36 -12.69
N THR A 151 -11.13 -1.27 -12.69
CA THR A 151 -12.11 -1.03 -11.63
C THR A 151 -13.35 -1.87 -11.91
N ILE A 152 -13.75 -2.68 -10.95
CA ILE A 152 -14.96 -3.50 -10.99
C ILE A 152 -15.93 -2.91 -10.01
N ASP A 153 -16.97 -2.29 -10.52
CA ASP A 153 -18.10 -1.81 -9.75
C ASP A 153 -19.16 -2.91 -9.65
N GLY A 154 -20.17 -2.70 -8.83
CA GLY A 154 -21.17 -3.70 -8.48
C GLY A 154 -21.84 -4.43 -9.65
N GLU A 155 -22.62 -5.41 -9.32
CA GLU A 155 -23.09 -6.50 -10.17
C GLU A 155 -24.06 -6.11 -11.30
N SER A 156 -24.58 -4.90 -11.35
CA SER A 156 -25.54 -4.48 -12.38
C SER A 156 -25.60 -2.96 -12.49
N GLY A 157 -24.77 -2.41 -13.35
CA GLY A 157 -24.85 -1.01 -13.77
C GLY A 157 -24.89 -0.03 -12.59
N ASP A 158 -23.74 0.45 -12.20
CA ASP A 158 -23.52 1.66 -11.41
C ASP A 158 -23.76 1.64 -9.89
N THR A 159 -24.21 0.54 -9.28
CA THR A 159 -24.37 0.49 -7.82
C THR A 159 -23.41 -0.54 -7.22
N PRO A 160 -22.42 -0.13 -6.41
CA PRO A 160 -21.55 -1.06 -5.73
C PRO A 160 -22.35 -2.01 -4.81
N THR A 161 -22.00 -3.29 -4.83
CA THR A 161 -22.60 -4.32 -3.99
C THR A 161 -21.57 -4.89 -3.03
N SER A 162 -22.00 -5.70 -2.10
CA SER A 162 -21.11 -6.44 -1.20
C SER A 162 -20.17 -7.37 -1.98
N LEU A 163 -18.96 -7.56 -1.47
CA LEU A 163 -17.94 -8.40 -2.11
C LEU A 163 -18.47 -9.83 -2.32
N SER A 164 -18.44 -10.29 -3.56
CA SER A 164 -18.89 -11.60 -3.98
C SER A 164 -17.82 -12.38 -4.76
N PRO A 165 -17.92 -13.73 -4.84
CA PRO A 165 -17.01 -14.54 -5.66
C PRO A 165 -17.02 -14.13 -7.15
N ARG A 166 -18.14 -13.60 -7.63
CA ARG A 166 -18.27 -13.11 -9.00
C ARG A 166 -17.33 -11.94 -9.29
N GLN A 167 -17.26 -10.94 -8.40
CA GLN A 167 -16.38 -9.78 -8.56
C GLN A 167 -14.91 -10.19 -8.58
N VAL A 168 -14.51 -11.16 -7.74
CA VAL A 168 -13.15 -11.71 -7.77
C VAL A 168 -12.87 -12.44 -9.09
N SER A 169 -13.83 -13.22 -9.59
CA SER A 169 -13.68 -13.89 -10.88
C SER A 169 -13.62 -12.89 -12.04
N GLN A 170 -14.38 -11.81 -12.00
CA GLN A 170 -14.30 -10.72 -12.97
C GLN A 170 -12.94 -10.02 -12.90
N ALA A 171 -12.39 -9.77 -11.68
CA ALA A 171 -11.07 -9.22 -11.52
C ALA A 171 -9.99 -10.08 -12.17
N ARG A 172 -10.04 -11.40 -11.95
CA ARG A 172 -9.13 -12.34 -12.62
C ARG A 172 -9.31 -12.36 -14.13
N ALA A 173 -10.56 -12.30 -14.60
CA ALA A 173 -10.86 -12.29 -16.03
C ALA A 173 -10.32 -11.05 -16.77
N LEU A 174 -10.18 -9.90 -16.09
CA LEU A 174 -9.56 -8.70 -16.68
C LEU A 174 -8.10 -8.90 -17.05
N LEU A 175 -7.39 -9.75 -16.30
CA LEU A 175 -6.01 -10.12 -16.60
C LEU A 175 -5.92 -11.29 -17.60
N GLY A 176 -7.06 -11.85 -18.02
CA GLY A 176 -7.13 -12.99 -18.93
C GLY A 176 -6.42 -14.21 -18.37
N ASP A 177 -5.49 -14.77 -19.14
CA ASP A 177 -4.68 -15.94 -18.78
C ASP A 177 -3.69 -15.70 -17.61
N GLN A 178 -3.48 -14.44 -17.20
CA GLN A 178 -2.61 -14.06 -16.09
C GLN A 178 -3.38 -13.86 -14.76
N GLY A 179 -4.67 -14.14 -14.72
CA GLY A 179 -5.51 -13.92 -13.53
C GLY A 179 -5.06 -14.67 -12.28
N GLU A 180 -4.40 -15.82 -12.44
CA GLU A 180 -3.85 -16.61 -11.33
C GLU A 180 -2.67 -15.94 -10.60
N LYS A 181 -2.08 -14.90 -11.18
CA LYS A 181 -1.02 -14.11 -10.51
C LYS A 181 -1.53 -13.33 -9.31
N LEU A 182 -2.83 -13.04 -9.24
CA LEU A 182 -3.44 -12.37 -8.09
C LEU A 182 -3.50 -13.33 -6.90
N ASN A 183 -2.65 -13.11 -5.92
CA ASN A 183 -2.48 -13.98 -4.75
C ASN A 183 -2.79 -13.32 -3.41
N THR A 184 -2.95 -12.00 -3.39
CA THR A 184 -3.20 -11.22 -2.18
C THR A 184 -4.39 -10.31 -2.38
N ILE A 185 -5.29 -10.27 -1.40
CA ILE A 185 -6.44 -9.36 -1.37
C ILE A 185 -6.37 -8.51 -0.10
N VAL A 186 -6.50 -7.20 -0.28
CA VAL A 186 -6.49 -6.23 0.82
C VAL A 186 -7.85 -5.55 0.88
N MET A 187 -8.45 -5.53 2.06
CA MET A 187 -9.78 -4.99 2.27
C MET A 187 -9.94 -4.32 3.63
N HIS A 188 -10.96 -3.50 3.76
CA HIS A 188 -11.34 -2.88 5.02
C HIS A 188 -11.94 -3.91 5.99
N SER A 189 -11.81 -3.69 7.31
CA SER A 189 -12.31 -4.59 8.35
C SER A 189 -13.81 -4.89 8.22
N LYS A 190 -14.65 -3.92 7.89
CA LYS A 190 -16.09 -4.12 7.71
C LYS A 190 -16.40 -5.11 6.58
N THR A 191 -15.73 -4.97 5.44
CA THR A 191 -15.87 -5.92 4.32
C THR A 191 -15.39 -7.32 4.72
N TYR A 192 -14.30 -7.41 5.49
CA TYR A 192 -13.77 -8.67 5.98
C TYR A 192 -14.75 -9.38 6.91
N TYR A 193 -15.27 -8.68 7.93
CA TYR A 193 -16.21 -9.28 8.88
C TYR A 193 -17.52 -9.67 8.23
N GLU A 194 -17.98 -8.97 7.20
CA GLU A 194 -19.11 -9.39 6.39
C GLU A 194 -18.86 -10.73 5.68
N LEU A 195 -17.65 -10.93 5.12
CA LEU A 195 -17.27 -12.22 4.54
C LEU A 195 -17.19 -13.33 5.59
N VAL A 196 -16.72 -13.02 6.79
CA VAL A 196 -16.68 -13.98 7.92
C VAL A 196 -18.11 -14.37 8.33
N GLU A 197 -19.05 -13.42 8.43
CA GLU A 197 -20.47 -13.69 8.71
C GLU A 197 -21.08 -14.64 7.67
N ARG A 198 -20.74 -14.42 6.40
CA ARG A 198 -21.19 -15.29 5.30
C ARG A 198 -20.44 -16.63 5.21
N ARG A 199 -19.49 -16.87 6.12
CA ARG A 199 -18.62 -18.07 6.13
C ARG A 199 -17.88 -18.29 4.80
N ALA A 200 -17.48 -17.20 4.16
CA ALA A 200 -16.80 -17.20 2.88
C ALA A 200 -15.26 -17.19 3.02
N VAL A 201 -14.73 -16.96 4.22
CA VAL A 201 -13.30 -16.93 4.50
C VAL A 201 -12.85 -18.31 4.94
N ASP A 202 -11.87 -18.86 4.23
CA ASP A 202 -11.19 -20.09 4.61
C ASP A 202 -9.93 -19.76 5.44
N TYR A 203 -9.62 -20.61 6.42
CA TYR A 203 -8.45 -20.47 7.26
C TYR A 203 -7.47 -21.59 6.97
N VAL A 204 -6.36 -21.25 6.30
CA VAL A 204 -5.29 -22.20 6.01
C VAL A 204 -4.32 -22.22 7.18
N LYS A 205 -4.01 -23.40 7.68
CA LYS A 205 -3.05 -23.59 8.75
C LYS A 205 -1.63 -23.44 8.18
N ALA A 206 -0.75 -22.79 8.94
CA ALA A 206 0.65 -22.62 8.54
C ALA A 206 1.37 -23.98 8.33
N THR A 207 0.93 -25.03 9.04
CA THR A 207 1.44 -26.40 8.90
C THR A 207 1.04 -27.07 7.59
N ASP A 208 -0.12 -26.71 7.01
CA ASP A 208 -0.59 -27.31 5.76
C ASP A 208 0.19 -26.78 4.54
N VAL A 209 0.74 -25.56 4.66
CA VAL A 209 1.55 -24.95 3.59
C VAL A 209 2.97 -25.54 3.51
N ALA A 210 3.49 -26.10 4.61
CA ALA A 210 4.84 -26.63 4.67
C ALA A 210 5.02 -28.04 4.07
N GLY A 211 3.94 -28.68 3.56
CA GLY A 211 4.01 -30.00 2.91
C GLY A 211 4.52 -31.13 3.80
N GLY A 212 4.46 -30.96 5.12
CA GLY A 212 4.85 -31.97 6.09
C GLY A 212 3.73 -32.97 6.30
N ASP A 213 4.03 -34.26 6.10
CA ASP A 213 3.14 -35.39 6.40
C ASP A 213 2.62 -35.31 7.84
N ALA A 214 1.34 -35.05 7.99
CA ALA A 214 0.66 -34.87 9.29
C ALA A 214 0.62 -36.16 10.14
N THR A 215 1.24 -37.24 9.70
CA THR A 215 1.33 -38.55 10.38
C THR A 215 2.62 -38.78 11.17
N ALA A 216 3.59 -37.87 11.11
CA ALA A 216 4.78 -37.98 11.94
C ALA A 216 4.45 -37.61 13.39
N SER A 217 4.25 -38.64 14.20
CA SER A 217 4.12 -38.61 15.65
C SER A 217 5.31 -37.89 16.29
N GLY A 218 5.18 -36.64 16.58
CA GLY A 218 6.20 -35.84 17.26
C GLY A 218 5.65 -34.52 17.73
N GLY A 219 5.24 -34.48 18.99
CA GLY A 219 5.06 -33.31 19.84
C GLY A 219 4.64 -32.03 19.18
N SER A 220 3.35 -31.83 19.06
CA SER A 220 2.72 -30.57 18.66
C SER A 220 3.19 -29.42 19.55
N ILE A 221 4.01 -28.52 19.00
CA ILE A 221 4.30 -27.19 19.58
C ILE A 221 3.07 -26.26 19.45
N ALA A 222 2.02 -26.73 18.80
CA ALA A 222 0.83 -25.96 18.42
C ALA A 222 -0.03 -25.48 19.62
N ASN A 223 0.18 -26.00 20.82
CA ASN A 223 -0.79 -25.81 21.88
C ASN A 223 -0.45 -24.75 22.93
N ALA A 224 0.68 -24.06 22.82
CA ALA A 224 1.05 -23.03 23.80
C ALA A 224 0.63 -21.60 23.43
N TYR A 225 0.44 -21.29 22.13
CA TYR A 225 0.22 -19.92 21.66
C TYR A 225 -0.88 -19.75 20.59
N GLY A 226 -1.78 -20.69 20.47
CA GLY A 226 -2.81 -20.63 19.43
C GLY A 226 -2.25 -20.97 18.03
N GLU A 227 -3.04 -21.66 17.25
CA GLU A 227 -2.72 -22.05 15.89
C GLU A 227 -2.69 -20.80 14.99
N VAL A 228 -1.55 -20.51 14.38
CA VAL A 228 -1.44 -19.38 13.43
C VAL A 228 -2.19 -19.78 12.15
N THR A 229 -3.36 -19.23 11.97
CA THR A 229 -4.16 -19.41 10.77
C THR A 229 -4.07 -18.18 9.89
N VAL A 230 -3.88 -18.39 8.59
CA VAL A 230 -3.87 -17.31 7.60
C VAL A 230 -5.25 -17.27 6.93
N PRO A 231 -6.00 -16.16 7.04
CA PRO A 231 -7.28 -16.04 6.37
C PRO A 231 -7.05 -15.99 4.85
N THR A 232 -7.82 -16.79 4.12
CA THR A 232 -7.80 -16.83 2.66
C THR A 232 -9.21 -16.68 2.09
N TYR A 233 -9.30 -16.02 0.95
CA TYR A 233 -10.55 -15.89 0.20
C TYR A 233 -10.32 -16.26 -1.25
N LEU A 234 -10.99 -17.29 -1.73
CA LEU A 234 -10.83 -17.83 -3.09
C LEU A 234 -9.36 -18.07 -3.48
N GLY A 235 -8.55 -18.60 -2.55
CA GLY A 235 -7.14 -18.88 -2.77
C GLY A 235 -6.21 -17.66 -2.66
N MET A 236 -6.73 -16.49 -2.34
CA MET A 236 -5.92 -15.29 -2.08
C MET A 236 -5.76 -15.07 -0.57
N ARG A 237 -4.56 -14.70 -0.15
CA ARG A 237 -4.29 -14.27 1.23
C ARG A 237 -5.04 -12.97 1.53
N VAL A 238 -5.80 -12.95 2.61
CA VAL A 238 -6.54 -11.76 3.04
C VAL A 238 -5.68 -10.93 3.99
N ILE A 239 -5.62 -9.63 3.71
CA ILE A 239 -5.01 -8.62 4.56
C ILE A 239 -6.08 -7.59 4.91
N VAL A 240 -6.22 -7.33 6.20
CA VAL A 240 -7.20 -6.38 6.71
C VAL A 240 -6.51 -5.09 7.12
N SER A 241 -6.98 -3.96 6.58
CA SER A 241 -6.47 -2.63 6.94
C SER A 241 -7.61 -1.61 6.91
N ASP A 242 -7.77 -0.88 8.00
CA ASP A 242 -8.78 0.18 8.10
C ASP A 242 -8.37 1.49 7.41
N ASP A 243 -7.11 1.59 6.98
CA ASP A 243 -6.60 2.73 6.22
C ASP A 243 -6.91 2.65 4.72
N VAL A 244 -7.56 1.59 4.25
CA VAL A 244 -7.95 1.44 2.83
C VAL A 244 -8.87 2.57 2.39
N ASN A 245 -8.68 3.05 1.17
CA ASN A 245 -9.43 4.18 0.61
C ASN A 245 -10.94 3.92 0.64
N THR A 246 -11.68 4.88 1.17
CA THR A 246 -13.14 4.85 1.28
C THR A 246 -13.74 6.15 0.78
N VAL A 247 -14.98 6.10 0.25
CA VAL A 247 -15.74 7.29 -0.16
C VAL A 247 -17.18 7.14 0.33
N GLY A 248 -17.77 8.24 0.75
CA GLY A 248 -19.14 8.26 1.26
C GLY A 248 -19.20 8.23 2.79
N SER A 249 -20.40 8.00 3.33
CA SER A 249 -20.63 7.91 4.77
C SER A 249 -21.89 7.06 5.06
N GLY A 250 -21.89 6.36 6.20
CA GLY A 250 -22.97 5.47 6.62
C GLY A 250 -23.20 4.34 5.61
N ALA A 251 -24.42 3.90 5.46
CA ALA A 251 -24.80 2.76 4.61
C ALA A 251 -24.43 2.91 3.10
N SER A 252 -23.97 4.08 2.69
CA SER A 252 -23.52 4.34 1.32
C SER A 252 -21.98 4.44 1.25
N THR A 253 -21.25 3.98 2.25
CA THR A 253 -19.80 3.99 2.24
C THR A 253 -19.27 2.94 1.26
N GLU A 254 -18.51 3.39 0.30
CA GLU A 254 -17.85 2.54 -0.68
C GLU A 254 -16.42 2.28 -0.22
N TYR A 255 -16.02 1.03 -0.24
CA TYR A 255 -14.72 0.53 0.18
C TYR A 255 -13.94 0.04 -1.03
N ALA A 256 -12.68 0.46 -1.14
CA ALA A 256 -11.79 -0.13 -2.11
C ALA A 256 -11.31 -1.51 -1.63
N VAL A 257 -11.37 -2.50 -2.49
CA VAL A 257 -10.76 -3.81 -2.30
C VAL A 257 -9.67 -3.96 -3.35
N TYR A 258 -8.45 -4.12 -2.92
CA TYR A 258 -7.31 -4.27 -3.81
C TYR A 258 -6.89 -5.73 -3.90
N MET A 259 -6.68 -6.21 -5.12
CA MET A 259 -6.11 -7.52 -5.41
C MET A 259 -4.76 -7.34 -6.05
N PHE A 260 -3.75 -7.98 -5.50
CA PHE A 260 -2.36 -7.80 -5.88
C PHE A 260 -1.70 -9.11 -6.29
N SER A 261 -0.79 -9.02 -7.25
CA SER A 261 0.27 -10.00 -7.43
C SER A 261 1.47 -9.66 -6.55
N GLN A 262 2.33 -10.61 -6.29
CA GLN A 262 3.56 -10.39 -5.56
C GLN A 262 4.47 -9.39 -6.31
N GLY A 263 5.01 -8.40 -5.60
CA GLY A 263 5.90 -7.40 -6.19
C GLY A 263 5.24 -6.44 -7.16
N SER A 264 3.92 -6.27 -7.07
CA SER A 264 3.17 -5.35 -7.94
C SER A 264 3.40 -3.88 -7.61
N VAL A 265 3.94 -3.57 -6.45
CA VAL A 265 4.40 -2.24 -6.06
C VAL A 265 5.89 -2.31 -5.77
N GLY A 266 6.67 -1.51 -6.50
CA GLY A 266 8.09 -1.33 -6.23
C GLY A 266 8.32 -0.31 -5.13
N SER A 267 9.30 -0.56 -4.28
CA SER A 267 9.85 0.43 -3.35
C SER A 267 11.33 0.65 -3.62
N GLY A 268 11.78 1.89 -3.46
CA GLY A 268 13.19 2.27 -3.47
C GLY A 268 13.44 3.28 -2.38
N GLU A 269 14.66 3.41 -1.96
CA GLU A 269 15.09 4.41 -0.98
C GLU A 269 16.19 5.28 -1.59
N GLN A 270 16.10 6.60 -1.37
CA GLN A 270 17.16 7.54 -1.71
C GLN A 270 18.04 7.81 -0.48
N ALA A 271 17.40 8.01 0.67
CA ALA A 271 18.06 8.08 1.96
C ALA A 271 17.19 7.38 3.00
N GLY A 272 17.82 6.55 3.81
CA GLY A 272 17.16 5.90 4.95
C GLY A 272 16.66 6.90 5.98
N ILE A 273 16.10 6.38 7.05
CA ILE A 273 15.59 7.20 8.15
C ILE A 273 16.76 7.94 8.80
N GLN A 274 16.72 9.28 8.76
CA GLN A 274 17.64 10.16 9.45
C GLN A 274 16.93 10.81 10.63
N THR A 275 17.59 10.81 11.78
CA THR A 275 17.04 11.43 13.00
C THR A 275 18.09 12.42 13.52
N GLU A 276 17.63 13.63 13.80
CA GLU A 276 18.45 14.69 14.39
C GLU A 276 17.78 15.20 15.66
N THR A 277 18.58 15.50 16.65
CA THR A 277 18.13 16.09 17.92
C THR A 277 18.85 17.39 18.19
N ASP A 278 18.11 18.38 18.63
CA ASP A 278 18.67 19.68 19.01
C ASP A 278 17.99 20.22 20.25
N ARG A 279 18.68 21.08 20.99
CA ARG A 279 18.18 21.72 22.17
C ARG A 279 18.17 23.23 22.03
N ASP A 280 16.99 23.83 22.13
CA ASP A 280 16.82 25.27 22.24
C ASP A 280 16.95 25.72 23.72
N ILE A 281 18.08 26.37 24.02
CA ILE A 281 18.39 26.85 25.37
C ILE A 281 17.48 28.02 25.78
N LEU A 282 17.04 28.82 24.80
CA LEU A 282 16.22 30.02 25.10
C LEU A 282 14.77 29.61 25.36
N GLN A 283 14.26 28.66 24.64
CA GLN A 283 12.89 28.11 24.84
C GLN A 283 12.85 26.98 25.86
N LYS A 284 14.04 26.47 26.28
CA LYS A 284 14.18 25.32 27.18
C LYS A 284 13.34 24.15 26.68
N SER A 285 13.59 23.77 25.42
CA SER A 285 12.93 22.67 24.74
C SER A 285 13.92 21.78 24.05
N ASP A 286 13.63 20.49 24.01
CA ASP A 286 14.31 19.50 23.21
C ASP A 286 13.49 19.21 21.98
N ALA A 287 14.12 19.26 20.79
CA ALA A 287 13.52 18.97 19.51
C ALA A 287 14.15 17.73 18.89
N MET A 288 13.34 16.94 18.21
CA MET A 288 13.76 15.79 17.41
C MET A 288 13.11 15.89 16.05
N SER A 289 13.91 15.83 14.99
CA SER A 289 13.42 15.70 13.62
C SER A 289 13.66 14.30 13.08
N ILE A 290 12.80 13.89 12.18
CA ILE A 290 12.93 12.67 11.41
C ILE A 290 12.70 12.99 9.94
N ASP A 291 13.63 12.57 9.11
CA ASP A 291 13.60 12.75 7.66
C ASP A 291 13.81 11.41 6.96
N LEU A 292 13.10 11.22 5.84
CA LEU A 292 13.21 10.02 5.02
C LEU A 292 12.91 10.36 3.56
N HIS A 293 13.62 9.68 2.66
CA HIS A 293 13.48 9.86 1.22
C HIS A 293 13.28 8.49 0.56
N TYR A 294 12.12 8.28 -0.05
CA TYR A 294 11.75 6.99 -0.62
C TYR A 294 10.86 7.13 -1.84
N VAL A 295 10.76 6.04 -2.58
CA VAL A 295 9.89 5.91 -3.75
C VAL A 295 8.89 4.77 -3.52
N TYR A 296 7.61 5.01 -3.77
CA TYR A 296 6.63 3.96 -4.00
C TYR A 296 6.10 4.06 -5.41
N HIS A 297 6.25 2.98 -6.16
CA HIS A 297 5.89 2.99 -7.56
C HIS A 297 5.06 1.76 -7.92
N PRO A 298 3.77 1.92 -8.26
CA PRO A 298 2.97 0.84 -8.83
C PRO A 298 3.56 0.43 -10.19
N VAL A 299 3.90 -0.84 -10.34
CA VAL A 299 4.55 -1.35 -11.55
C VAL A 299 3.64 -1.19 -12.76
N GLY A 300 4.19 -0.65 -13.85
CA GLY A 300 3.43 -0.32 -15.06
C GLY A 300 2.85 1.09 -15.09
N ALA A 301 3.13 1.90 -14.07
CA ALA A 301 2.75 3.29 -13.97
C ALA A 301 3.86 4.24 -14.45
N LYS A 302 3.48 5.49 -14.69
CA LYS A 302 4.39 6.60 -14.97
C LYS A 302 3.84 7.86 -14.34
N TRP A 303 4.66 8.53 -13.53
CA TRP A 303 4.36 9.89 -13.10
C TRP A 303 4.44 10.81 -14.30
N ALA A 304 3.32 11.47 -14.66
CA ALA A 304 3.16 12.16 -15.94
C ALA A 304 3.43 13.67 -15.87
N VAL A 305 3.56 14.21 -14.65
CA VAL A 305 3.81 15.64 -14.41
C VAL A 305 5.23 15.91 -14.00
N THR A 306 5.65 17.16 -14.08
CA THR A 306 7.00 17.63 -13.73
C THR A 306 7.14 18.05 -12.27
N ASP A 307 6.07 17.94 -11.48
CA ASP A 307 6.09 18.31 -10.07
C ASP A 307 6.96 17.31 -9.28
N ALA A 308 8.03 17.82 -8.71
CA ALA A 308 8.90 17.09 -7.80
C ALA A 308 8.28 17.07 -6.39
N ASN A 309 8.57 16.02 -5.62
CA ASN A 309 8.13 15.85 -4.25
C ASN A 309 6.61 16.15 -4.03
N PRO A 310 5.71 15.44 -4.72
CA PRO A 310 4.28 15.70 -4.64
C PRO A 310 3.72 15.45 -3.23
N ASN A 311 2.73 16.23 -2.85
CA ASN A 311 1.96 15.97 -1.64
C ASN A 311 0.96 14.82 -1.85
N ARG A 312 0.30 14.33 -0.78
CA ARG A 312 -0.66 13.21 -0.87
C ARG A 312 -1.83 13.47 -1.79
N THR A 313 -2.31 14.71 -1.85
CA THR A 313 -3.42 15.09 -2.74
C THR A 313 -2.98 14.99 -4.20
N GLN A 314 -1.78 15.45 -4.53
CA GLN A 314 -1.22 15.32 -5.86
C GLN A 314 -0.97 13.86 -6.25
N LEU A 315 -0.46 13.03 -5.31
CA LEU A 315 -0.30 11.59 -5.51
C LEU A 315 -1.64 10.90 -5.79
N ALA A 316 -2.71 11.29 -5.09
CA ALA A 316 -4.04 10.74 -5.26
C ALA A 316 -4.79 11.25 -6.50
N THR A 317 -4.22 12.20 -7.24
CA THR A 317 -4.85 12.78 -8.43
C THR A 317 -4.57 11.93 -9.66
N ALA A 318 -5.61 11.37 -10.27
CA ALA A 318 -5.48 10.43 -11.39
C ALA A 318 -4.84 11.04 -12.65
N SER A 319 -5.04 12.34 -12.92
CA SER A 319 -4.44 13.02 -14.07
C SER A 319 -2.91 13.12 -14.01
N ASN A 320 -2.31 12.90 -12.82
CA ASN A 320 -0.87 12.96 -12.63
C ASN A 320 -0.18 11.62 -12.95
N TRP A 321 -0.96 10.60 -13.25
CA TRP A 321 -0.46 9.26 -13.58
C TRP A 321 -0.82 8.88 -15.01
N SER A 322 0.00 8.04 -15.62
CA SER A 322 -0.29 7.43 -16.94
C SER A 322 0.15 5.96 -16.97
N LYS A 323 -0.56 5.16 -17.74
CA LYS A 323 -0.27 3.74 -17.94
C LYS A 323 0.78 3.55 -19.02
N VAL A 324 1.77 2.69 -18.77
CA VAL A 324 2.81 2.35 -19.73
C VAL A 324 2.87 0.87 -20.06
N TYR A 325 2.43 -0.02 -19.16
CA TYR A 325 2.37 -1.45 -19.43
C TYR A 325 1.01 -1.84 -20.02
N GLU A 326 1.01 -2.93 -20.79
CA GLU A 326 -0.23 -3.59 -21.17
C GLU A 326 -0.97 -4.13 -19.94
N THR A 327 -2.30 -4.13 -19.98
CA THR A 327 -3.17 -4.52 -18.87
C THR A 327 -2.82 -5.87 -18.27
N LYS A 328 -2.52 -6.88 -19.08
CA LYS A 328 -2.14 -8.23 -18.63
C LYS A 328 -0.84 -8.29 -17.82
N ASN A 329 0.02 -7.29 -17.96
CA ASN A 329 1.30 -7.21 -17.25
C ASN A 329 1.21 -6.41 -15.95
N ILE A 330 0.05 -5.86 -15.65
CA ILE A 330 -0.21 -5.09 -14.44
C ILE A 330 -0.84 -6.02 -13.40
N GLY A 331 -0.14 -6.20 -12.29
CA GLY A 331 -0.54 -7.12 -11.24
C GLY A 331 -1.41 -6.50 -10.15
N ILE A 332 -2.20 -5.47 -10.45
CA ILE A 332 -3.02 -4.77 -9.46
C ILE A 332 -4.42 -4.57 -10.03
N VAL A 333 -5.44 -5.01 -9.28
CA VAL A 333 -6.85 -4.80 -9.61
C VAL A 333 -7.57 -4.20 -8.40
N ARG A 334 -8.44 -3.23 -8.63
CA ARG A 334 -9.32 -2.68 -7.59
C ARG A 334 -10.76 -3.09 -7.85
N ALA A 335 -11.47 -3.50 -6.82
CA ALA A 335 -12.92 -3.61 -6.80
C ALA A 335 -13.49 -2.57 -5.84
N THR A 336 -14.62 -1.97 -6.17
CA THR A 336 -15.36 -1.07 -5.29
C THR A 336 -16.58 -1.82 -4.75
N VAL A 337 -16.73 -1.84 -3.43
CA VAL A 337 -17.80 -2.59 -2.75
C VAL A 337 -18.44 -1.74 -1.66
N VAL A 338 -19.68 -2.07 -1.32
CA VAL A 338 -20.38 -1.53 -0.15
C VAL A 338 -20.49 -2.64 0.89
N SER A 339 -20.39 -2.31 2.16
CA SER A 339 -20.59 -3.27 3.24
C SER A 339 -21.99 -3.18 3.82
N SER A 340 -22.61 -4.33 4.11
CA SER A 340 -23.87 -4.39 4.84
C SER A 340 -23.72 -4.11 6.34
N MET A 341 -22.50 -3.94 6.81
CA MET A 341 -22.17 -3.64 8.22
C MET A 341 -22.03 -2.13 8.53
N ASP A 342 -22.47 -1.26 7.63
CA ASP A 342 -22.47 0.20 7.82
C ASP A 342 -23.68 0.72 8.57
#